data_aa8603093186659f9255b1077044a48f
#
_entry.id   aa8603093186659f9255b1077044a48f
#
_cell.length_a   1.000
_cell.length_b   1.000
_cell.length_c   1.000
_cell.angle_alpha   90.00
_cell.angle_beta   90.00
_cell.angle_gamma   90.00
#
_symmetry.space_group_name_H-M   'P 1'
#
loop_
_entity.id
_entity.type
_entity.pdbx_description
1 polymer ?
#
loop_
_entity_poly.entity_id
_entity_poly.type
_entity_poly.pdbx_seq_one_letter_code
_entity_poly.pdbx_strand_id
1 'polypeptide(L)'
;MVRTMVKIHGNWCGPNWTGGKNVSAEDYTGSWDAPAVDWLDRCCRTHDKQCASGGCSTAADRKMIKCIDNWFKNPLNPLIHPIMNIKAQLVREGIRVASTTRGK
;
A
#
# COMPACT_ATOMS: atom_id res chain seq x y z
N MET A 1 -0.07 0.70 24.38
CA MET A 1 -1.06 0.56 23.33
C MET A 1 -0.53 -0.37 22.24
N VAL A 2 -1.32 -1.32 21.84
CA VAL A 2 -0.92 -2.28 20.79
C VAL A 2 -1.34 -1.76 19.43
N ARG A 3 -0.42 -1.73 18.48
CA ARG A 3 -0.74 -1.37 17.11
C ARG A 3 -1.47 -2.52 16.44
N THR A 4 -2.52 -2.19 15.71
CA THR A 4 -3.25 -3.17 14.92
C THR A 4 -2.54 -3.37 13.60
N MET A 5 -2.07 -4.58 13.36
CA MET A 5 -1.50 -4.98 12.08
C MET A 5 -2.59 -5.64 11.25
N VAL A 6 -2.73 -5.20 10.02
CA VAL A 6 -3.61 -5.85 9.05
C VAL A 6 -2.83 -6.10 7.78
N LYS A 7 -2.47 -7.36 7.54
CA LYS A 7 -1.89 -7.75 6.28
C LYS A 7 -3.02 -7.87 5.26
N ILE A 8 -2.97 -7.07 4.21
CA ILE A 8 -3.92 -7.16 3.12
C ILE A 8 -3.35 -8.02 1.99
N HIS A 9 -2.08 -7.79 1.61
CA HIS A 9 -1.49 -8.49 0.49
C HIS A 9 0.03 -8.42 0.54
N GLY A 10 0.68 -9.53 0.26
CA GLY A 10 2.13 -9.60 0.10
C GLY A 10 2.91 -9.18 1.33
N ASN A 11 4.03 -8.52 1.10
CA ASN A 11 4.93 -8.08 2.16
C ASN A 11 4.77 -6.60 2.52
N TRP A 12 4.02 -5.83 1.74
CA TRP A 12 4.01 -4.38 1.86
C TRP A 12 2.63 -3.75 1.96
N CYS A 13 1.56 -4.48 1.66
CA CYS A 13 0.20 -3.92 1.66
C CYS A 13 -0.52 -4.22 2.96
N GLY A 14 -0.91 -3.17 3.68
CA GLY A 14 -1.69 -3.25 4.90
C GLY A 14 -1.21 -2.29 5.97
N PRO A 15 -2.10 -1.83 6.87
CA PRO A 15 -1.70 -0.97 7.98
C PRO A 15 -0.70 -1.67 8.91
N ASN A 16 0.39 -0.98 9.23
CA ASN A 16 1.45 -1.49 10.09
C ASN A 16 2.02 -2.84 9.62
N TRP A 17 2.08 -3.00 8.28
CA TRP A 17 2.65 -4.19 7.65
C TRP A 17 3.69 -3.73 6.63
N THR A 18 4.97 -3.85 6.97
CA THR A 18 6.07 -3.32 6.16
C THR A 18 7.19 -4.35 6.08
N GLY A 19 7.56 -4.72 4.85
CA GLY A 19 8.61 -5.70 4.63
C GLY A 19 8.32 -7.07 5.22
N GLY A 20 7.04 -7.43 5.33
CA GLY A 20 6.62 -8.69 5.92
C GLY A 20 6.67 -8.71 7.45
N LYS A 21 6.70 -7.54 8.07
CA LYS A 21 6.79 -7.41 9.53
C LYS A 21 5.70 -6.50 10.07
N ASN A 22 5.29 -6.78 11.31
CA ASN A 22 4.28 -5.97 12.01
C ASN A 22 4.93 -4.68 12.53
N VAL A 23 5.08 -3.71 11.64
CA VAL A 23 5.71 -2.44 11.97
C VAL A 23 5.22 -1.39 10.97
N SER A 24 5.10 -0.12 11.41
CA SER A 24 4.77 0.97 10.51
C SER A 24 5.94 1.28 9.58
N ALA A 25 5.65 1.94 8.46
CA ALA A 25 6.69 2.33 7.51
C ALA A 25 7.73 3.24 8.17
N GLU A 26 7.29 4.16 9.03
CA GLU A 26 8.17 5.11 9.71
C GLU A 26 9.13 4.41 10.68
N ASP A 27 8.70 3.30 11.27
CA ASP A 27 9.50 2.57 12.26
C ASP A 27 10.28 1.40 11.67
N TYR A 28 10.10 1.14 10.36
CA TYR A 28 10.73 0.00 9.70
C TYR A 28 12.24 0.21 9.58
N THR A 29 13.00 -0.78 10.06
CA THR A 29 14.47 -0.75 10.00
C THR A 29 15.07 -1.83 9.10
N GLY A 30 14.23 -2.63 8.46
CA GLY A 30 14.67 -3.69 7.58
C GLY A 30 15.05 -3.21 6.19
N SER A 31 15.34 -4.15 5.31
CA SER A 31 15.73 -3.84 3.94
C SER A 31 14.52 -3.40 3.10
N TRP A 32 14.67 -2.29 2.37
CA TRP A 32 13.69 -1.87 1.37
C TRP A 32 13.79 -2.67 0.08
N ASP A 33 14.79 -3.55 -0.01
CA ASP A 33 14.95 -4.47 -1.13
C ASP A 33 14.22 -5.80 -0.92
N ALA A 34 13.56 -5.98 0.22
CA ALA A 34 12.73 -7.17 0.43
C ALA A 34 11.72 -7.27 -0.70
N PRO A 35 11.52 -8.47 -1.28
CA PRO A 35 10.76 -8.57 -2.52
C PRO A 35 9.29 -8.20 -2.36
N ALA A 36 8.76 -7.55 -3.39
CA ALA A 36 7.33 -7.42 -3.59
C ALA A 36 6.87 -8.63 -4.39
N VAL A 37 5.76 -9.24 -4.00
CA VAL A 37 5.31 -10.49 -4.61
C VAL A 37 4.68 -10.27 -5.99
N ASP A 38 4.17 -9.06 -6.24
CA ASP A 38 3.56 -8.73 -7.52
C ASP A 38 3.47 -7.20 -7.69
N TRP A 39 2.73 -6.80 -8.73
CA TRP A 39 2.54 -5.39 -9.06
C TRP A 39 1.86 -4.59 -7.92
N LEU A 40 0.79 -5.11 -7.31
CA LEU A 40 0.09 -4.40 -6.23
C LEU A 40 1.02 -4.20 -5.03
N ASP A 41 1.76 -5.23 -4.68
CA ASP A 41 2.71 -5.18 -3.58
C ASP A 41 3.83 -4.17 -3.85
N ARG A 42 4.24 -4.00 -5.12
CA ARG A 42 5.21 -2.96 -5.49
C ARG A 42 4.65 -1.56 -5.29
N CYS A 43 3.37 -1.35 -5.61
CA CYS A 43 2.72 -0.06 -5.33
C CYS A 43 2.77 0.25 -3.84
N CYS A 44 2.45 -0.74 -3.01
CA CYS A 44 2.48 -0.60 -1.56
C CYS A 44 3.89 -0.31 -1.04
N ARG A 45 4.90 -1.02 -1.55
CA ARG A 45 6.29 -0.81 -1.13
C ARG A 45 6.76 0.61 -1.43
N THR A 46 6.45 1.11 -2.61
CA THR A 46 6.82 2.47 -3.00
C THR A 46 6.18 3.49 -2.07
N HIS A 47 4.91 3.31 -1.76
CA HIS A 47 4.19 4.19 -0.83
C HIS A 47 4.80 4.15 0.57
N ASP A 48 5.07 2.95 1.09
CA ASP A 48 5.68 2.79 2.41
C ASP A 48 7.04 3.46 2.48
N LYS A 49 7.84 3.33 1.43
CA LYS A 49 9.16 3.96 1.36
C LYS A 49 9.05 5.48 1.39
N GLN A 50 8.04 6.04 0.74
CA GLN A 50 7.79 7.49 0.78
C GLN A 50 7.35 7.93 2.17
N CYS A 51 6.52 7.14 2.85
CA CYS A 51 6.13 7.42 4.22
C CYS A 51 7.35 7.43 5.16
N ALA A 52 8.26 6.50 4.97
CA ALA A 52 9.46 6.40 5.80
C ALA A 52 10.40 7.58 5.60
N SER A 53 10.44 8.15 4.39
CA SER A 53 11.40 9.21 4.03
C SER A 53 11.04 10.61 4.51
N GLY A 54 9.90 10.79 5.12
CA GLY A 54 9.51 12.15 5.54
C GLY A 54 8.09 12.18 6.06
N GLY A 55 7.57 11.01 6.35
CA GLY A 55 6.18 10.85 6.76
C GLY A 55 5.26 10.68 5.56
N CYS A 56 4.13 10.07 5.81
CA CYS A 56 3.11 9.89 4.80
C CYS A 56 2.53 11.25 4.41
N SER A 57 2.22 11.42 3.13
CA SER A 57 1.70 12.68 2.61
C SER A 57 0.59 12.42 1.62
N THR A 58 -0.23 13.46 1.37
CA THR A 58 -1.26 13.36 0.34
C THR A 58 -0.67 13.15 -1.05
N ALA A 59 0.52 13.69 -1.30
CA ALA A 59 1.22 13.48 -2.58
C ALA A 59 1.59 12.00 -2.76
N ALA A 60 2.12 11.37 -1.71
CA ALA A 60 2.43 9.93 -1.74
C ALA A 60 1.16 9.10 -1.92
N ASP A 61 0.07 9.50 -1.25
CA ASP A 61 -1.21 8.83 -1.37
C ASP A 61 -1.77 8.92 -2.78
N ARG A 62 -1.67 10.08 -3.43
CA ARG A 62 -2.12 10.25 -4.81
C ARG A 62 -1.33 9.37 -5.77
N LYS A 63 0.00 9.27 -5.57
CA LYS A 63 0.83 8.37 -6.38
C LYS A 63 0.43 6.92 -6.21
N MET A 64 0.11 6.52 -4.99
CA MET A 64 -0.35 5.15 -4.70
C MET A 64 -1.67 4.86 -5.41
N ILE A 65 -2.64 5.77 -5.30
CA ILE A 65 -3.93 5.62 -5.96
C ILE A 65 -3.75 5.53 -7.48
N LYS A 66 -2.89 6.37 -8.04
CA LYS A 66 -2.60 6.34 -9.47
C LYS A 66 -1.94 5.02 -9.89
N CYS A 67 -1.04 4.50 -9.07
CA CYS A 67 -0.41 3.21 -9.31
C CYS A 67 -1.46 2.10 -9.39
N ILE A 68 -2.43 2.11 -8.48
CA ILE A 68 -3.51 1.14 -8.46
C ILE A 68 -4.45 1.35 -9.66
N ASP A 69 -4.81 2.60 -9.96
CA ASP A 69 -5.72 2.91 -11.06
C ASP A 69 -5.15 2.49 -12.42
N ASN A 70 -3.83 2.51 -12.58
CA ASN A 70 -3.19 2.02 -13.81
C ASN A 70 -3.54 0.55 -14.09
N TRP A 71 -3.65 -0.25 -13.04
CA TRP A 71 -4.05 -1.65 -13.20
C TRP A 71 -5.50 -1.76 -13.70
N PHE A 72 -6.38 -0.88 -13.20
CA PHE A 72 -7.79 -0.89 -13.60
C PHE A 72 -8.03 -0.33 -15.00
N LYS A 73 -7.04 0.33 -15.60
CA LYS A 73 -7.18 0.84 -16.97
C LYS A 73 -7.38 -0.27 -18.01
N ASN A 74 -6.83 -1.45 -17.74
CA ASN A 74 -7.15 -2.61 -18.55
C ASN A 74 -8.37 -3.31 -17.95
N PRO A 75 -9.54 -3.23 -18.61
CA PRO A 75 -10.77 -3.78 -18.04
C PRO A 75 -10.75 -5.29 -17.88
N LEU A 76 -9.83 -5.99 -18.54
CA LEU A 76 -9.70 -7.42 -18.38
C LEU A 76 -9.05 -7.79 -17.04
N ASN A 77 -8.24 -6.92 -16.46
CA ASN A 77 -7.55 -7.23 -15.22
C ASN A 77 -8.49 -7.62 -14.07
N PRO A 78 -9.51 -6.81 -13.72
CA PRO A 78 -10.41 -7.22 -12.64
C PRO A 78 -11.27 -8.43 -12.99
N LEU A 79 -11.53 -8.69 -14.26
CA LEU A 79 -12.27 -9.87 -14.70
C LEU A 79 -11.46 -11.16 -14.55
N ILE A 80 -10.19 -11.12 -14.94
CA ILE A 80 -9.32 -12.28 -14.93
C ILE A 80 -8.79 -12.55 -13.51
N HIS A 81 -8.65 -11.49 -12.70
CA HIS A 81 -8.05 -11.57 -11.37
C HIS A 81 -9.03 -11.06 -10.31
N PRO A 82 -10.12 -11.79 -10.01
CA PRO A 82 -11.17 -11.27 -9.11
C PRO A 82 -10.68 -11.07 -7.66
N ILE A 83 -9.78 -11.92 -7.18
CA ILE A 83 -9.23 -11.76 -5.82
C ILE A 83 -8.34 -10.54 -5.75
N MET A 84 -7.49 -10.33 -6.76
CA MET A 84 -6.64 -9.14 -6.83
C MET A 84 -7.48 -7.88 -6.97
N ASN A 85 -8.60 -7.95 -7.69
CA ASN A 85 -9.53 -6.84 -7.80
C ASN A 85 -10.04 -6.39 -6.42
N ILE A 86 -10.44 -7.34 -5.57
CA ILE A 86 -10.91 -7.04 -4.21
C ILE A 86 -9.78 -6.40 -3.39
N LYS A 87 -8.59 -7.00 -3.42
CA LYS A 87 -7.44 -6.50 -2.66
C LYS A 87 -7.02 -5.11 -3.10
N ALA A 88 -7.00 -4.86 -4.41
CA ALA A 88 -6.64 -3.55 -4.94
C ALA A 88 -7.63 -2.47 -4.50
N GLN A 89 -8.92 -2.78 -4.50
CA GLN A 89 -9.93 -1.84 -4.03
C GLN A 89 -9.80 -1.58 -2.54
N LEU A 90 -9.55 -2.60 -1.72
CA LEU A 90 -9.34 -2.44 -0.29
C LEU A 90 -8.16 -1.52 0.00
N VAL A 91 -7.04 -1.74 -0.67
CA VAL A 91 -5.85 -0.91 -0.50
C VAL A 91 -6.15 0.52 -0.92
N ARG A 92 -6.77 0.71 -2.08
CA ARG A 92 -7.09 2.05 -2.60
C ARG A 92 -8.01 2.82 -1.66
N GLU A 93 -9.07 2.18 -1.16
CA GLU A 93 -9.98 2.84 -0.23
C GLU A 93 -9.31 3.14 1.10
N GLY A 94 -8.46 2.26 1.60
CA GLY A 94 -7.70 2.50 2.81
C GLY A 94 -6.80 3.73 2.67
N ILE A 95 -6.15 3.89 1.53
CA ILE A 95 -5.31 5.06 1.25
C ILE A 95 -6.15 6.33 1.16
N ARG A 96 -7.32 6.27 0.52
CA ARG A 96 -8.21 7.43 0.45
C ARG A 96 -8.67 7.89 1.82
N VAL A 97 -9.06 6.96 2.68
CA VAL A 97 -9.49 7.28 4.05
C VAL A 97 -8.34 7.88 4.83
N ALA A 98 -7.16 7.28 4.77
CA ALA A 98 -5.98 7.80 5.44
C ALA A 98 -5.64 9.22 4.95
N SER A 99 -5.76 9.46 3.65
CA SER A 99 -5.46 10.75 3.05
C SER A 99 -6.37 11.86 3.56
N THR A 100 -7.63 11.55 3.87
CA THR A 100 -8.55 12.56 4.40
C THR A 100 -8.12 13.07 5.77
N THR A 101 -7.44 12.24 6.56
CA THR A 101 -6.99 12.64 7.90
C THR A 101 -5.66 13.37 7.87
N ARG A 102 -4.83 13.15 6.84
CA ARG A 102 -3.52 13.79 6.76
C ARG A 102 -3.45 14.92 5.72
N GLY A 103 -4.55 15.23 5.07
CA GLY A 103 -4.60 16.22 4.01
C GLY A 103 -4.67 17.65 4.47
N LYS A 104 -4.25 17.92 5.68
CA LYS A 104 -4.31 19.26 6.25
C LYS A 104 -3.04 20.04 6.00
#